data_730be7f8ac43a94e9e46b2e3c4211d60
#
_entry.id   730be7f8ac43a94e9e46b2e3c4211d60
#
_cell.length_a   1.000
_cell.length_b   1.000
_cell.length_c   1.000
_cell.angle_alpha   90.00
_cell.angle_beta   90.00
_cell.angle_gamma   90.00
#
_symmetry.space_group_name_H-M   'P 1'
#
loop_
_entity.id
_entity.type
_entity.pdbx_description
1 polymer ?
#
loop_
_entity_poly.entity_id
_entity_poly.type
_entity_poly.pdbx_seq_one_letter_code
_entity_poly.pdbx_strand_id
1 'polypeptide(L)'
;IDYTFWVSNEKATNDDNPDVGDRVYMDPDANDTNTLIWGDDRAALKFDADDDASKFYARLSTSNMSDVYAEYGDPVDADLWFYNFVGHPTVPATSKATLTLGIPWDDDDDYTPDPENCFIYELDADGYLTDVTSKFTYSEDDEEIPGWSIRTRQLGTYIVSDTELDVTVDEPETSEPADVETPTNNGKDIPNTGSSDMVNVALVAAVVSLAAAGAVAFRKVK
;
A
#
# COMPACT_ATOMS: atom_id res chain seq x y z
N ILE A 1 19.34 -5.02 -13.99
CA ILE A 1 18.24 -4.16 -13.50
C ILE A 1 18.58 -2.77 -13.98
N ASP A 2 17.78 -2.23 -14.91
CA ASP A 2 17.95 -0.88 -15.42
C ASP A 2 17.15 0.08 -14.55
N TYR A 3 17.82 1.09 -14.00
CA TYR A 3 17.16 2.16 -13.25
C TYR A 3 17.08 3.41 -14.13
N THR A 4 15.89 3.94 -14.31
CA THR A 4 15.69 5.21 -14.98
C THR A 4 15.59 6.32 -13.94
N PHE A 5 16.53 7.26 -13.96
CA PHE A 5 16.48 8.45 -13.12
C PHE A 5 15.90 9.62 -13.93
N TRP A 6 14.92 10.26 -13.36
CA TRP A 6 14.42 11.53 -13.88
C TRP A 6 15.03 12.66 -13.08
N VAL A 7 15.74 13.55 -13.74
CA VAL A 7 16.22 14.79 -13.15
C VAL A 7 15.30 15.90 -13.61
N SER A 8 14.53 16.48 -12.67
CA SER A 8 13.69 17.63 -12.93
C SER A 8 14.41 18.89 -12.45
N ASN A 9 14.31 19.98 -13.23
CA ASN A 9 14.72 21.34 -12.83
C ASN A 9 13.57 22.09 -12.15
N GLU A 10 12.46 21.42 -11.89
CA GLU A 10 11.33 22.03 -11.21
C GLU A 10 11.73 22.41 -9.80
N LYS A 11 11.41 23.63 -9.42
CA LYS A 11 11.60 24.09 -8.06
C LYS A 11 10.68 23.28 -7.15
N ALA A 12 11.14 23.03 -5.92
CA ALA A 12 10.24 22.65 -4.85
C ALA A 12 9.10 23.68 -4.80
N THR A 13 7.88 23.21 -4.84
CA THR A 13 6.71 24.05 -4.72
C THR A 13 5.97 23.62 -3.46
N ASN A 14 5.65 24.60 -2.62
CA ASN A 14 4.69 24.45 -1.52
C ASN A 14 3.29 24.70 -2.10
N ASP A 15 2.99 24.05 -3.21
CA ASP A 15 1.65 24.08 -3.76
C ASP A 15 0.78 23.18 -2.90
N ASP A 16 -0.13 23.78 -2.16
CA ASP A 16 -1.01 23.09 -1.22
C ASP A 16 -2.17 22.39 -1.95
N ASN A 17 -2.39 22.75 -3.22
CA ASN A 17 -3.48 22.24 -4.05
C ASN A 17 -3.00 21.84 -5.45
N PRO A 18 -2.13 20.81 -5.57
CA PRO A 18 -1.68 20.35 -6.87
C PRO A 18 -2.77 19.57 -7.60
N ASP A 19 -2.79 19.64 -8.93
CA ASP A 19 -3.64 18.79 -9.73
C ASP A 19 -3.26 17.30 -9.59
N VAL A 20 -4.24 16.40 -9.82
CA VAL A 20 -3.97 14.96 -9.91
C VAL A 20 -2.99 14.71 -11.06
N GLY A 21 -1.95 13.96 -10.77
CA GLY A 21 -0.86 13.66 -11.71
C GLY A 21 0.31 14.62 -11.64
N ASP A 22 0.17 15.77 -10.98
CA ASP A 22 1.25 16.72 -10.81
C ASP A 22 2.36 16.18 -9.92
N ARG A 23 3.58 16.63 -10.21
CA ARG A 23 4.77 16.30 -9.45
C ARG A 23 5.00 17.37 -8.41
N VAL A 24 4.63 17.07 -7.17
CA VAL A 24 4.85 17.96 -6.04
C VAL A 24 6.14 17.56 -5.34
N TYR A 25 7.02 18.54 -5.15
CA TYR A 25 8.18 18.43 -4.28
C TYR A 25 7.95 19.37 -3.09
N MET A 26 7.30 18.84 -2.07
CA MET A 26 6.87 19.60 -0.91
C MET A 26 8.05 19.94 0.00
N ASP A 27 8.12 21.21 0.43
CA ASP A 27 9.00 21.73 1.47
C ASP A 27 8.12 22.09 2.67
N PRO A 28 7.98 21.21 3.68
CA PRO A 28 7.05 21.44 4.77
C PRO A 28 7.42 22.68 5.59
N ASP A 29 6.42 23.42 6.06
CA ASP A 29 6.60 24.48 7.03
C ASP A 29 6.97 23.87 8.38
N ALA A 30 8.18 24.24 8.87
CA ALA A 30 8.76 23.68 10.08
C ALA A 30 7.96 24.09 11.33
N ASN A 31 7.76 23.17 12.26
CA ASN A 31 7.03 23.35 13.52
C ASN A 31 5.56 23.79 13.32
N ASP A 32 4.99 23.39 12.19
CA ASP A 32 3.60 23.72 11.85
C ASP A 32 2.84 22.49 11.33
N THR A 33 1.52 22.63 11.28
CA THR A 33 0.64 21.68 10.62
C THR A 33 0.60 21.99 9.13
N ASN A 34 0.95 20.98 8.34
CA ASN A 34 0.96 21.07 6.88
C ASN A 34 -0.22 20.30 6.31
N THR A 35 -0.87 20.87 5.30
CA THR A 35 -1.96 20.22 4.54
C THR A 35 -1.62 20.27 3.06
N LEU A 36 -1.91 19.18 2.36
CA LEU A 36 -1.74 19.03 0.92
C LEU A 36 -2.99 18.37 0.38
N ILE A 37 -3.69 19.03 -0.55
CA ILE A 37 -4.92 18.54 -1.17
C ILE A 37 -4.66 18.36 -2.66
N TRP A 38 -4.95 17.16 -3.21
CA TRP A 38 -4.80 16.87 -4.63
C TRP A 38 -6.12 17.00 -5.36
N GLY A 39 -6.07 17.74 -6.48
CA GLY A 39 -7.22 17.94 -7.36
C GLY A 39 -8.42 18.55 -6.64
N ASP A 40 -9.58 18.35 -7.19
CA ASP A 40 -10.84 18.77 -6.57
C ASP A 40 -11.20 17.75 -5.48
N ASP A 41 -10.59 17.90 -4.29
CA ASP A 41 -10.80 17.04 -3.11
C ASP A 41 -10.57 15.53 -3.34
N ARG A 42 -9.67 15.19 -4.28
CA ARG A 42 -9.40 13.78 -4.61
C ARG A 42 -8.65 13.05 -3.50
N ALA A 43 -7.73 13.70 -2.81
CA ALA A 43 -7.07 13.21 -1.61
C ALA A 43 -6.51 14.36 -0.79
N ALA A 44 -6.44 14.20 0.53
CA ALA A 44 -5.80 15.15 1.42
C ALA A 44 -4.77 14.46 2.32
N LEU A 45 -3.67 15.16 2.60
CA LEU A 45 -2.64 14.73 3.54
C LEU A 45 -2.40 15.85 4.54
N LYS A 46 -2.64 15.57 5.82
CA LYS A 46 -2.40 16.49 6.93
C LYS A 46 -1.38 15.91 7.90
N PHE A 47 -0.36 16.69 8.25
CA PHE A 47 0.68 16.23 9.16
C PHE A 47 1.36 17.39 9.88
N ASP A 48 1.85 17.13 11.09
CA ASP A 48 2.67 18.06 11.83
C ASP A 48 4.15 17.80 11.51
N ALA A 49 4.87 18.85 11.17
CA ALA A 49 6.31 18.84 10.94
C ALA A 49 7.06 19.42 12.13
N ASP A 50 8.29 18.97 12.39
CA ASP A 50 9.21 19.59 13.33
C ASP A 50 10.25 20.46 12.59
N ASP A 51 11.25 20.97 13.33
CA ASP A 51 12.23 21.91 12.80
C ASP A 51 13.25 21.28 11.83
N ASP A 52 13.30 19.93 11.77
CA ASP A 52 14.18 19.17 10.90
C ASP A 52 13.41 18.37 9.82
N ALA A 53 12.12 18.66 9.64
CA ALA A 53 11.31 17.98 8.63
C ALA A 53 11.94 18.08 7.23
N SER A 54 12.17 16.93 6.63
CA SER A 54 12.78 16.87 5.31
C SER A 54 11.76 17.09 4.20
N LYS A 55 12.23 17.66 3.08
CA LYS A 55 11.44 17.71 1.85
C LYS A 55 11.11 16.32 1.36
N PHE A 56 9.93 16.15 0.79
CA PHE A 56 9.53 14.89 0.20
C PHE A 56 8.81 15.09 -1.14
N TYR A 57 8.89 14.05 -1.96
CA TYR A 57 8.21 14.02 -3.24
C TYR A 57 6.84 13.37 -3.05
N ALA A 58 5.80 14.02 -3.58
CA ALA A 58 4.44 13.49 -3.57
C ALA A 58 3.81 13.64 -4.96
N ARG A 59 3.16 12.58 -5.44
CA ARG A 59 2.40 12.58 -6.68
C ARG A 59 1.25 11.59 -6.54
N LEU A 60 0.03 12.06 -6.71
CA LEU A 60 -1.15 11.20 -6.79
C LEU A 60 -1.44 10.87 -8.25
N SER A 61 -1.67 9.61 -8.56
CA SER A 61 -2.22 9.15 -9.84
C SER A 61 -3.50 8.38 -9.59
N THR A 62 -4.55 8.71 -10.33
CA THR A 62 -5.84 8.02 -10.32
C THR A 62 -6.06 7.17 -11.58
N SER A 63 -4.97 6.94 -12.34
CA SER A 63 -5.04 6.14 -13.57
C SER A 63 -5.47 4.71 -13.27
N ASN A 64 -6.39 4.21 -14.09
CA ASN A 64 -6.85 2.84 -14.04
C ASN A 64 -5.66 1.86 -14.21
N MET A 65 -5.65 0.79 -13.42
CA MET A 65 -4.70 -0.31 -13.48
C MET A 65 -5.41 -1.53 -14.08
N SER A 66 -5.27 -1.71 -15.38
CA SER A 66 -6.00 -2.74 -16.14
C SER A 66 -5.74 -4.17 -15.64
N ASP A 67 -4.53 -4.45 -15.13
CA ASP A 67 -4.20 -5.78 -14.61
C ASP A 67 -4.95 -6.06 -13.30
N VAL A 68 -5.08 -5.05 -12.43
CA VAL A 68 -5.85 -5.15 -11.18
C VAL A 68 -7.33 -5.28 -11.48
N TYR A 69 -7.83 -4.51 -12.45
CA TYR A 69 -9.22 -4.59 -12.87
C TYR A 69 -9.58 -5.99 -13.37
N ALA A 70 -8.76 -6.54 -14.28
CA ALA A 70 -8.97 -7.87 -14.85
C ALA A 70 -8.85 -9.01 -13.83
N GLU A 71 -8.02 -8.84 -12.81
CA GLU A 71 -7.77 -9.88 -11.81
C GLU A 71 -8.81 -9.86 -10.69
N TYR A 72 -9.18 -8.66 -10.21
CA TYR A 72 -10.01 -8.51 -9.01
C TYR A 72 -11.39 -7.89 -9.27
N GLY A 73 -11.51 -6.93 -10.18
CA GLY A 73 -12.75 -6.21 -10.46
C GLY A 73 -13.69 -6.97 -11.39
N ASP A 74 -13.22 -7.33 -12.58
CA ASP A 74 -14.04 -8.00 -13.60
C ASP A 74 -14.73 -9.29 -13.10
N PRO A 75 -14.11 -10.14 -12.25
CA PRO A 75 -14.77 -11.35 -11.78
C PRO A 75 -16.02 -11.13 -10.94
N VAL A 76 -16.14 -9.98 -10.29
CA VAL A 76 -17.26 -9.62 -9.41
C VAL A 76 -18.08 -8.44 -9.93
N ASP A 77 -17.76 -7.94 -11.15
CA ASP A 77 -18.42 -6.79 -11.78
C ASP A 77 -18.37 -5.53 -10.91
N ALA A 78 -17.18 -5.27 -10.29
CA ALA A 78 -16.95 -4.17 -9.38
C ALA A 78 -16.43 -2.92 -10.10
N ASP A 79 -16.88 -1.74 -9.66
CA ASP A 79 -16.24 -0.48 -10.01
C ASP A 79 -15.06 -0.20 -9.07
N LEU A 80 -13.91 0.17 -9.66
CA LEU A 80 -12.67 0.42 -8.94
C LEU A 80 -12.15 1.83 -9.16
N TRP A 81 -11.80 2.53 -8.06
CA TRP A 81 -11.18 3.85 -8.08
C TRP A 81 -9.79 3.79 -7.45
N PHE A 82 -8.80 4.33 -8.15
CA PHE A 82 -7.38 4.18 -7.82
C PHE A 82 -6.79 5.45 -7.21
N TYR A 83 -6.00 5.28 -6.14
CA TYR A 83 -5.23 6.30 -5.44
C TYR A 83 -3.79 5.82 -5.30
N ASN A 84 -2.98 6.03 -6.34
CA ASN A 84 -1.59 5.61 -6.36
C ASN A 84 -0.68 6.79 -6.00
N PHE A 85 -0.12 6.78 -4.80
CA PHE A 85 0.90 7.73 -4.40
C PHE A 85 2.27 7.25 -4.90
N VAL A 86 2.66 7.75 -6.07
CA VAL A 86 3.80 7.25 -6.85
C VAL A 86 5.09 7.31 -6.04
N GLY A 87 5.78 6.17 -5.96
CA GLY A 87 7.02 6.02 -5.22
C GLY A 87 6.83 5.78 -3.72
N HIS A 88 5.60 5.69 -3.26
CA HIS A 88 5.23 5.39 -1.87
C HIS A 88 6.07 6.20 -0.85
N PRO A 89 6.02 7.54 -0.91
CA PRO A 89 6.90 8.37 -0.09
C PRO A 89 6.58 8.25 1.40
N THR A 90 7.63 8.33 2.21
CA THR A 90 7.48 8.49 3.65
C THR A 90 7.21 9.95 3.97
N VAL A 91 6.16 10.22 4.75
CA VAL A 91 5.79 11.56 5.19
C VAL A 91 6.73 11.98 6.34
N PRO A 92 7.38 13.15 6.26
CA PRO A 92 8.31 13.64 7.29
C PRO A 92 7.55 14.25 8.47
N ALA A 93 6.65 13.48 9.05
CA ALA A 93 5.80 13.90 10.16
C ALA A 93 6.38 13.52 11.51
N THR A 94 6.17 14.35 12.54
CA THR A 94 6.53 14.07 13.94
C THR A 94 5.77 12.85 14.46
N SER A 95 4.50 12.73 14.05
CA SER A 95 3.62 11.60 14.34
C SER A 95 3.14 10.94 13.03
N LYS A 96 2.15 10.06 13.09
CA LYS A 96 1.48 9.60 11.87
C LYS A 96 0.66 10.73 11.27
N ALA A 97 0.83 10.93 9.96
CA ALA A 97 -0.02 11.80 9.17
C ALA A 97 -1.45 11.26 9.06
N THR A 98 -2.42 12.12 8.86
CA THR A 98 -3.76 11.74 8.38
C THR A 98 -3.77 11.81 6.86
N LEU A 99 -4.03 10.68 6.22
CA LEU A 99 -4.32 10.60 4.79
C LEU A 99 -5.81 10.38 4.63
N THR A 100 -6.48 11.24 3.86
CA THR A 100 -7.88 11.09 3.47
C THR A 100 -7.96 10.81 1.97
N LEU A 101 -8.60 9.72 1.60
CA LEU A 101 -8.99 9.41 0.23
C LEU A 101 -10.36 10.07 0.03
N GLY A 102 -10.44 11.06 -0.87
CA GLY A 102 -11.69 11.76 -1.17
C GLY A 102 -12.66 10.88 -1.96
N ILE A 103 -13.92 11.27 -1.97
CA ILE A 103 -14.94 10.56 -2.75
C ILE A 103 -14.63 10.75 -4.26
N PRO A 104 -14.52 9.65 -5.05
CA PRO A 104 -14.05 9.75 -6.44
C PRO A 104 -15.14 10.06 -7.47
N TRP A 105 -16.39 10.17 -7.08
CA TRP A 105 -17.54 10.48 -7.91
C TRP A 105 -18.19 11.81 -7.50
N ASP A 106 -18.92 12.42 -8.41
CA ASP A 106 -19.71 13.62 -8.18
C ASP A 106 -21.20 13.26 -8.04
N ASP A 107 -21.98 14.13 -7.41
CA ASP A 107 -23.43 13.94 -7.21
C ASP A 107 -24.22 13.83 -8.53
N ASP A 108 -23.66 14.35 -9.63
CA ASP A 108 -24.25 14.34 -10.97
C ASP A 108 -23.85 13.08 -11.79
N ASP A 109 -23.01 12.18 -11.24
CA ASP A 109 -22.62 10.94 -11.89
C ASP A 109 -23.81 9.97 -11.98
N ASP A 110 -23.87 9.18 -13.05
CA ASP A 110 -24.93 8.19 -13.28
C ASP A 110 -24.96 7.09 -12.20
N TYR A 111 -23.84 6.86 -11.53
CA TYR A 111 -23.68 5.89 -10.47
C TYR A 111 -22.83 6.45 -9.32
N THR A 112 -23.45 6.54 -8.15
CA THR A 112 -22.81 7.03 -6.92
C THR A 112 -23.05 6.02 -5.80
N PRO A 113 -22.11 5.11 -5.54
CA PRO A 113 -22.25 4.17 -4.44
C PRO A 113 -22.22 4.87 -3.09
N ASP A 114 -22.87 4.27 -2.10
CA ASP A 114 -22.83 4.77 -0.73
C ASP A 114 -21.41 4.60 -0.14
N PRO A 115 -20.74 5.71 0.22
CA PRO A 115 -19.36 5.64 0.72
C PRO A 115 -19.19 4.79 1.98
N GLU A 116 -20.22 4.68 2.84
CA GLU A 116 -20.17 3.86 4.04
C GLU A 116 -20.10 2.36 3.74
N ASN A 117 -20.53 1.95 2.54
CA ASN A 117 -20.56 0.56 2.11
C ASN A 117 -19.42 0.17 1.17
N CYS A 118 -18.49 1.09 0.89
CA CYS A 118 -17.33 0.82 0.05
C CYS A 118 -16.24 0.03 0.79
N PHE A 119 -15.45 -0.69 0.02
CA PHE A 119 -14.30 -1.47 0.48
C PHE A 119 -13.02 -0.78 0.06
N ILE A 120 -11.97 -0.88 0.88
CA ILE A 120 -10.68 -0.26 0.59
C ILE A 120 -9.59 -1.31 0.66
N TYR A 121 -8.80 -1.38 -0.41
CA TYR A 121 -7.70 -2.32 -0.54
C TYR A 121 -6.37 -1.59 -0.69
N GLU A 122 -5.31 -2.18 -0.17
CA GLU A 122 -3.93 -1.73 -0.38
C GLU A 122 -3.25 -2.68 -1.37
N LEU A 123 -2.69 -2.11 -2.45
CA LEU A 123 -1.95 -2.86 -3.46
C LEU A 123 -0.47 -2.85 -3.10
N ASP A 124 0.13 -4.03 -2.97
CA ASP A 124 1.55 -4.17 -2.71
C ASP A 124 2.41 -4.11 -3.99
N ALA A 125 3.75 -4.18 -3.82
CA ALA A 125 4.69 -4.12 -4.94
C ALA A 125 4.68 -5.37 -5.83
N ASP A 126 4.14 -6.47 -5.35
CA ASP A 126 4.03 -7.74 -6.07
C ASP A 126 2.68 -7.86 -6.82
N GLY A 127 1.77 -6.92 -6.60
CA GLY A 127 0.47 -6.83 -7.27
C GLY A 127 -0.67 -7.49 -6.49
N TYR A 128 -0.46 -7.84 -5.23
CA TYR A 128 -1.50 -8.43 -4.40
C TYR A 128 -2.30 -7.37 -3.64
N LEU A 129 -3.60 -7.60 -3.53
CA LEU A 129 -4.50 -6.77 -2.74
C LEU A 129 -4.63 -7.30 -1.31
N THR A 130 -4.64 -6.38 -0.37
CA THR A 130 -4.98 -6.65 1.04
C THR A 130 -6.16 -5.78 1.42
N ASP A 131 -7.22 -6.35 1.99
CA ASP A 131 -8.32 -5.59 2.55
C ASP A 131 -7.84 -4.78 3.75
N VAL A 132 -7.98 -3.47 3.66
CA VAL A 132 -7.64 -2.50 4.70
C VAL A 132 -8.84 -1.64 5.12
N THR A 133 -10.04 -1.98 4.69
CA THR A 133 -11.29 -1.24 4.96
C THR A 133 -11.41 -0.89 6.45
N SER A 134 -11.17 -1.85 7.33
CA SER A 134 -11.27 -1.65 8.78
C SER A 134 -10.25 -0.69 9.38
N LYS A 135 -9.21 -0.30 8.62
CA LYS A 135 -8.19 0.68 9.05
C LYS A 135 -8.59 2.10 8.70
N PHE A 136 -9.58 2.26 7.82
CA PHE A 136 -10.09 3.54 7.40
C PHE A 136 -11.36 3.92 8.17
N THR A 137 -11.60 5.22 8.30
CA THR A 137 -12.82 5.78 8.88
C THR A 137 -13.40 6.73 7.86
N TYR A 138 -14.66 6.52 7.48
CA TYR A 138 -15.39 7.46 6.65
C TYR A 138 -15.92 8.64 7.48
N SER A 139 -15.82 9.84 6.92
CA SER A 139 -16.42 11.06 7.49
C SER A 139 -16.70 12.07 6.38
N GLU A 140 -17.78 12.81 6.56
CA GLU A 140 -18.13 13.94 5.68
C GLU A 140 -17.54 15.27 6.19
N ASP A 141 -17.34 15.42 7.52
CA ASP A 141 -17.06 16.71 8.15
C ASP A 141 -15.83 16.71 9.07
N ASP A 142 -15.25 15.57 9.41
CA ASP A 142 -14.24 15.48 10.48
C ASP A 142 -12.80 15.74 10.01
N GLU A 143 -12.53 15.69 8.70
CA GLU A 143 -11.19 15.84 8.11
C GLU A 143 -11.16 17.00 7.11
N GLU A 144 -10.06 17.21 6.42
CA GLU A 144 -9.88 18.33 5.48
C GLU A 144 -10.82 18.26 4.26
N ILE A 145 -11.21 17.03 3.86
CA ILE A 145 -12.13 16.74 2.76
C ILE A 145 -13.04 15.57 3.14
N PRO A 146 -14.25 15.47 2.57
CA PRO A 146 -15.08 14.26 2.72
C PRO A 146 -14.37 13.02 2.18
N GLY A 147 -14.45 11.89 2.90
CA GLY A 147 -13.84 10.65 2.43
C GLY A 147 -13.42 9.69 3.54
N TRP A 148 -12.50 8.81 3.20
CA TRP A 148 -11.98 7.76 4.09
C TRP A 148 -10.59 8.12 4.59
N SER A 149 -10.42 8.24 5.89
CA SER A 149 -9.17 8.65 6.52
C SER A 149 -8.44 7.50 7.21
N ILE A 150 -7.10 7.52 7.14
CA ILE A 150 -6.19 6.61 7.82
C ILE A 150 -5.00 7.36 8.42
N ARG A 151 -4.49 6.87 9.55
CA ARG A 151 -3.25 7.37 10.16
C ARG A 151 -2.05 6.56 9.67
N THR A 152 -1.21 7.17 8.83
CA THR A 152 -0.05 6.51 8.22
C THR A 152 1.23 7.34 8.30
N ARG A 153 2.38 6.70 8.12
CA ARG A 153 3.69 7.35 7.89
C ARG A 153 4.17 7.21 6.45
N GLN A 154 3.57 6.32 5.69
CA GLN A 154 3.95 6.05 4.31
C GLN A 154 2.70 6.07 3.45
N LEU A 155 2.79 6.74 2.31
CA LEU A 155 1.74 6.75 1.32
C LEU A 155 1.88 5.50 0.45
N GLY A 156 0.76 4.82 0.19
CA GLY A 156 0.70 3.57 -0.56
C GLY A 156 -0.07 3.70 -1.87
N THR A 157 -0.48 2.57 -2.40
CA THR A 157 -1.48 2.49 -3.47
C THR A 157 -2.74 1.92 -2.88
N TYR A 158 -3.83 2.68 -2.93
CA TYR A 158 -5.13 2.28 -2.41
C TYR A 158 -6.14 2.18 -3.54
N ILE A 159 -7.09 1.28 -3.38
CA ILE A 159 -8.18 1.04 -4.31
C ILE A 159 -9.47 1.05 -3.52
N VAL A 160 -10.40 1.91 -3.91
CA VAL A 160 -11.78 1.89 -3.41
C VAL A 160 -12.61 1.06 -4.36
N SER A 161 -13.47 0.21 -3.82
CA SER A 161 -14.39 -0.64 -4.57
C SER A 161 -15.79 -0.52 -3.98
N ASP A 162 -16.81 -0.53 -4.83
CA ASP A 162 -18.22 -0.61 -4.43
C ASP A 162 -18.66 -2.03 -4.04
N THR A 163 -17.87 -3.01 -4.42
CA THR A 163 -18.15 -4.43 -4.22
C THR A 163 -16.96 -5.10 -3.52
N GLU A 164 -17.24 -6.08 -2.65
CA GLU A 164 -16.18 -6.87 -1.98
C GLU A 164 -15.41 -7.69 -3.01
N LEU A 165 -14.07 -7.49 -3.05
CA LEU A 165 -13.18 -8.22 -3.94
C LEU A 165 -12.71 -9.53 -3.30
N ASP A 166 -12.55 -10.58 -4.10
CA ASP A 166 -11.94 -11.82 -3.64
C ASP A 166 -10.41 -11.68 -3.61
N VAL A 167 -9.89 -11.35 -2.43
CA VAL A 167 -8.45 -11.18 -2.17
C VAL A 167 -7.83 -12.41 -1.50
N THR A 168 -8.51 -13.55 -1.54
CA THR A 168 -7.94 -14.80 -1.04
C THR A 168 -6.76 -15.18 -1.92
N VAL A 169 -5.56 -14.80 -1.45
CA VAL A 169 -4.32 -15.33 -2.01
C VAL A 169 -4.38 -16.84 -1.76
N ASP A 170 -4.24 -17.63 -2.80
CA ASP A 170 -3.86 -19.03 -2.66
C ASP A 170 -2.53 -19.03 -1.89
N GLU A 171 -2.58 -19.09 -0.55
CA GLU A 171 -1.41 -19.47 0.22
C GLU A 171 -0.95 -20.79 -0.40
N PRO A 172 0.31 -20.88 -0.87
CA PRO A 172 0.80 -22.14 -1.42
C PRO A 172 0.53 -23.20 -0.36
N GLU A 173 -0.33 -24.17 -0.67
CA GLU A 173 -0.68 -25.27 0.22
C GLU A 173 0.60 -25.75 0.87
N THR A 174 0.75 -25.46 2.16
CA THR A 174 1.81 -26.05 2.96
C THR A 174 1.46 -27.53 3.01
N SER A 175 1.98 -28.30 2.05
CA SER A 175 1.93 -29.76 2.11
C SER A 175 2.53 -30.12 3.44
N GLU A 176 1.66 -30.57 4.38
CA GLU A 176 2.11 -31.17 5.62
C GLU A 176 3.19 -32.22 5.28
N PRO A 177 4.36 -32.18 5.90
CA PRO A 177 5.34 -33.23 5.67
C PRO A 177 4.73 -34.52 6.16
N ALA A 178 4.57 -35.47 5.22
CA ALA A 178 4.15 -36.83 5.52
C ALA A 178 4.94 -37.34 6.71
N ASP A 179 4.23 -37.94 7.68
CA ASP A 179 4.75 -38.60 8.86
C ASP A 179 5.98 -39.45 8.50
N VAL A 180 7.16 -38.92 8.80
CA VAL A 180 8.37 -39.72 8.78
C VAL A 180 8.46 -40.42 10.14
N GLU A 181 8.14 -41.70 10.14
CA GLU A 181 8.34 -42.59 11.29
C GLU A 181 9.74 -42.39 11.88
N THR A 182 9.77 -41.99 13.14
CA THR A 182 10.97 -41.77 13.92
C THR A 182 11.68 -43.13 14.17
N PRO A 183 12.91 -43.33 13.73
CA PRO A 183 13.67 -44.49 14.22
C PRO A 183 14.07 -44.22 15.66
N THR A 184 13.59 -45.04 16.55
CA THR A 184 14.01 -45.14 17.95
C THR A 184 15.51 -45.46 18.03
N ASN A 185 16.30 -44.50 18.51
CA ASN A 185 17.68 -44.82 18.90
C ASN A 185 17.95 -44.39 20.33
N ASN A 186 18.47 -45.43 21.08
CA ASN A 186 18.81 -45.40 22.48
C ASN A 186 19.94 -44.43 22.83
N GLY A 187 19.68 -43.61 23.80
CA GLY A 187 20.55 -43.14 24.87
C GLY A 187 21.95 -42.65 24.58
N LYS A 188 22.09 -41.31 24.70
CA LYS A 188 23.18 -40.66 25.46
C LYS A 188 22.85 -39.19 25.67
N ASP A 189 22.77 -38.80 26.95
CA ASP A 189 22.65 -37.38 27.36
C ASP A 189 23.86 -36.58 26.86
N ILE A 190 23.61 -35.52 26.11
CA ILE A 190 24.61 -34.51 25.78
C ILE A 190 24.12 -33.19 26.43
N PRO A 191 25.01 -32.46 27.14
CA PRO A 191 24.62 -31.22 27.82
C PRO A 191 24.21 -30.14 26.82
N ASN A 192 23.04 -29.54 27.06
CA ASN A 192 22.51 -28.43 26.32
C ASN A 192 23.32 -27.16 26.59
N THR A 193 24.14 -26.74 25.65
CA THR A 193 24.74 -25.40 25.65
C THR A 193 24.18 -24.58 24.50
N GLY A 194 23.29 -23.72 24.88
CA GLY A 194 22.69 -22.54 24.30
C GLY A 194 22.96 -22.14 22.85
N SER A 195 21.86 -21.66 22.29
CA SER A 195 21.65 -20.86 21.07
C SER A 195 21.15 -21.62 19.84
N SER A 196 19.85 -21.92 19.82
CA SER A 196 19.15 -22.49 18.66
C SER A 196 18.13 -21.60 17.99
N ASP A 197 17.95 -20.35 18.45
CA ASP A 197 16.88 -19.52 17.93
C ASP A 197 17.23 -18.68 16.68
N MET A 198 18.52 -18.58 16.33
CA MET A 198 18.93 -17.80 15.16
C MET A 198 19.02 -18.63 13.86
N VAL A 199 19.05 -19.95 13.95
CA VAL A 199 19.23 -20.81 12.76
C VAL A 199 17.91 -21.01 12.02
N ASN A 200 16.78 -21.00 12.73
CA ASN A 200 15.47 -21.22 12.14
C ASN A 200 14.96 -20.02 11.32
N VAL A 201 15.33 -18.79 11.72
CA VAL A 201 14.92 -17.57 10.99
C VAL A 201 15.67 -17.46 9.65
N ALA A 202 16.94 -17.89 9.59
CA ALA A 202 17.71 -17.84 8.36
C ALA A 202 17.27 -18.91 7.33
N LEU A 203 16.70 -20.03 7.79
CA LEU A 203 16.22 -21.11 6.91
C LEU A 203 14.89 -20.78 6.24
N VAL A 204 14.00 -20.05 6.93
CA VAL A 204 12.70 -19.60 6.37
C VAL A 204 12.94 -18.54 5.31
N ALA A 205 13.85 -17.58 5.55
CA ALA A 205 14.18 -16.55 4.56
C ALA A 205 14.85 -17.12 3.29
N ALA A 206 15.58 -18.22 3.39
CA ALA A 206 16.23 -18.86 2.24
C ALA A 206 15.25 -19.66 1.36
N VAL A 207 14.19 -20.22 1.95
CA VAL A 207 13.17 -21.00 1.21
C VAL A 207 12.26 -20.06 0.42
N VAL A 208 11.87 -18.91 0.98
CA VAL A 208 11.03 -17.91 0.31
C VAL A 208 11.75 -17.30 -0.89
N SER A 209 13.06 -17.01 -0.78
CA SER A 209 13.84 -16.45 -1.89
C SER A 209 14.06 -17.41 -3.06
N LEU A 210 14.03 -18.73 -2.82
CA LEU A 210 14.16 -19.74 -3.88
C LEU A 210 12.83 -19.99 -4.62
N ALA A 211 11.69 -19.83 -3.96
CA ALA A 211 10.38 -19.98 -4.59
C ALA A 211 10.07 -18.82 -5.55
N ALA A 212 10.42 -17.58 -5.17
CA ALA A 212 10.24 -16.40 -6.02
C ALA A 212 11.12 -16.45 -7.29
N ALA A 213 12.35 -17.00 -7.21
CA ALA A 213 13.21 -17.14 -8.38
C ALA A 213 12.73 -18.24 -9.36
N GLY A 214 11.99 -19.25 -8.89
CA GLY A 214 11.43 -20.33 -9.72
C GLY A 214 10.24 -19.89 -10.56
N ALA A 215 9.39 -19.04 -10.04
CA ALA A 215 8.17 -18.58 -10.73
C ALA A 215 8.46 -17.69 -11.95
N VAL A 216 9.52 -16.88 -11.89
CA VAL A 216 9.91 -16.00 -13.00
C VAL A 216 10.50 -16.77 -14.20
N ALA A 217 11.07 -17.96 -13.99
CA ALA A 217 11.69 -18.75 -15.07
C ALA A 217 10.65 -19.45 -15.98
N PHE A 218 9.42 -19.70 -15.51
CA PHE A 218 8.40 -20.42 -16.29
C PHE A 218 7.52 -19.53 -17.16
N ARG A 219 7.52 -18.21 -16.98
CA ARG A 219 6.71 -17.27 -17.80
C ARG A 219 7.35 -16.84 -19.12
N LYS A 220 8.55 -17.31 -19.47
CA LYS A 220 9.28 -16.88 -20.66
C LYS A 220 9.29 -17.88 -21.83
N VAL A 221 8.47 -18.94 -21.77
CA VAL A 221 8.35 -19.91 -22.88
C VAL A 221 6.87 -20.15 -23.17
N LYS A 222 6.25 -19.18 -23.83
CA LYS A 222 5.19 -19.39 -24.84
C LYS A 222 5.02 -18.13 -25.68
#